data_bb8ce22719866b89ceae4cbe22e93c83
#
_entry.id   bb8ce22719866b89ceae4cbe22e93c83
#
_cell.length_a   1.000
_cell.length_b   1.000
_cell.length_c   1.000
_cell.angle_alpha   90.00
_cell.angle_beta   90.00
_cell.angle_gamma   90.00
#
_symmetry.space_group_name_H-M   'P 1'
#
loop_
_entity.id
_entity.type
_entity.pdbx_description
1 polymer ?
#
loop_
_entity_poly.entity_id
_entity_poly.type
_entity_poly.pdbx_seq_one_letter_code
_entity_poly.pdbx_strand_id
1 'polypeptide(L)'
;MKYLKHFLIVSVLIIITTLGVSYLLENLPLLPPQSSAQAVSIDNLFSMHFRIISFLFALIVVFMLYSLVVFRRRGGETGEGDHFEGHTGLEIFWTIIPLVIVLYFSFIGAQSLDETRRIDPDALVVNVTAFQWSWSFEYPDYGITSPALNLPKDRQVLLRLSSVDVIHSFWVPEFRVKQDAIPGGEEFVRELRITPTEIGEYTVRCAELCGGAHAYMNSPVVVMEPADFDAWLVGQQGGAEGSTGDAVARGEELATSMGCISCHSTDGTQLVGPTWQGLFGREVTLEDGTTVTADEEYLRQAILDPNAQIVQGFAPAMPAYEGMLTEEQISDLIAYIQTLE
;
A
#
# COMPACT_ATOMS: atom_id res chain seq x y z
N MET A 1 10.61 0.01 -55.98
CA MET A 1 9.13 -0.16 -55.68
C MET A 1 8.83 -1.35 -54.78
N LYS A 2 9.55 -2.49 -54.84
CA LYS A 2 9.25 -3.69 -54.05
C LYS A 2 9.39 -3.45 -52.53
N TYR A 3 10.45 -2.79 -52.10
CA TYR A 3 10.65 -2.50 -50.65
C TYR A 3 9.71 -1.43 -50.11
N LEU A 4 9.30 -0.46 -50.92
CA LEU A 4 8.34 0.58 -50.53
C LEU A 4 6.98 -0.02 -50.10
N LYS A 5 6.51 -1.05 -50.81
CA LYS A 5 5.27 -1.77 -50.47
C LYS A 5 5.35 -2.39 -49.07
N HIS A 6 6.44 -3.10 -48.77
CA HIS A 6 6.65 -3.74 -47.47
C HIS A 6 6.75 -2.68 -46.36
N PHE A 7 7.48 -1.58 -46.60
CA PHE A 7 7.60 -0.48 -45.68
C PHE A 7 6.24 0.14 -45.35
N LEU A 8 5.41 0.43 -46.35
CA LEU A 8 4.07 0.99 -46.16
C LEU A 8 3.14 0.05 -45.36
N ILE A 9 3.13 -1.23 -45.68
CA ILE A 9 2.34 -2.24 -45.00
C ILE A 9 2.76 -2.33 -43.52
N VAL A 10 4.06 -2.45 -43.25
CA VAL A 10 4.57 -2.53 -41.86
C VAL A 10 4.25 -1.25 -41.09
N SER A 11 4.44 -0.08 -41.69
CA SER A 11 4.10 1.20 -41.03
C SER A 11 2.60 1.28 -40.67
N VAL A 12 1.70 0.89 -41.57
CA VAL A 12 0.25 0.86 -41.29
C VAL A 12 -0.08 -0.14 -40.17
N LEU A 13 0.51 -1.33 -40.21
CA LEU A 13 0.32 -2.33 -39.15
C LEU A 13 0.82 -1.83 -37.78
N ILE A 14 1.99 -1.16 -37.74
CA ILE A 14 2.51 -0.56 -36.52
C ILE A 14 1.53 0.47 -35.98
N ILE A 15 1.04 1.39 -36.83
CA ILE A 15 0.08 2.41 -36.41
C ILE A 15 -1.20 1.77 -35.83
N ILE A 16 -1.80 0.81 -36.55
CA ILE A 16 -3.02 0.12 -36.10
C ILE A 16 -2.79 -0.60 -34.79
N THR A 17 -1.67 -1.33 -34.66
CA THR A 17 -1.35 -2.07 -33.43
C THR A 17 -1.09 -1.10 -32.27
N THR A 18 -0.34 -0.01 -32.51
CA THR A 18 -0.11 1.04 -31.48
C THR A 18 -1.41 1.62 -30.97
N LEU A 19 -2.29 2.03 -31.88
CA LEU A 19 -3.58 2.61 -31.50
C LEU A 19 -4.47 1.60 -30.76
N GLY A 20 -4.48 0.34 -31.19
CA GLY A 20 -5.23 -0.73 -30.55
C GLY A 20 -4.72 -1.04 -29.13
N VAL A 21 -3.41 -1.16 -28.95
CA VAL A 21 -2.80 -1.40 -27.64
C VAL A 21 -2.96 -0.19 -26.72
N SER A 22 -2.74 1.02 -27.22
CA SER A 22 -2.96 2.25 -26.43
C SER A 22 -4.41 2.34 -25.95
N TYR A 23 -5.37 2.13 -26.86
CA TYR A 23 -6.78 2.13 -26.51
C TYR A 23 -7.10 1.09 -25.45
N LEU A 24 -6.55 -0.12 -25.56
CA LEU A 24 -6.74 -1.18 -24.58
C LEU A 24 -6.21 -0.79 -23.22
N LEU A 25 -4.97 -0.29 -23.14
CA LEU A 25 -4.32 0.10 -21.89
C LEU A 25 -5.01 1.30 -21.22
N GLU A 26 -5.51 2.25 -22.00
CA GLU A 26 -6.21 3.43 -21.46
C GLU A 26 -7.63 3.12 -20.97
N ASN A 27 -8.27 2.05 -21.47
CA ASN A 27 -9.66 1.69 -21.11
C ASN A 27 -9.74 0.49 -20.14
N LEU A 28 -8.66 -0.22 -19.90
CA LEU A 28 -8.62 -1.23 -18.83
C LEU A 28 -8.50 -0.55 -17.47
N PRO A 29 -9.19 -1.04 -16.42
CA PRO A 29 -9.08 -0.52 -15.06
C PRO A 29 -7.77 -0.99 -14.42
N LEU A 30 -6.62 -0.56 -14.96
CA LEU A 30 -5.29 -0.95 -14.49
C LEU A 30 -4.89 -0.23 -13.20
N LEU A 31 -5.43 0.96 -12.98
CA LEU A 31 -5.18 1.78 -11.81
C LEU A 31 -6.48 2.00 -11.03
N PRO A 32 -6.44 2.04 -9.69
CA PRO A 32 -7.59 2.40 -8.88
C PRO A 32 -8.01 3.87 -9.14
N PRO A 33 -9.20 4.32 -8.70
CA PRO A 33 -9.64 5.71 -8.85
C PRO A 33 -8.59 6.72 -8.33
N GLN A 34 -8.48 7.87 -8.97
CA GLN A 34 -7.63 8.97 -8.51
C GLN A 34 -8.29 9.63 -7.30
N SER A 35 -7.60 9.69 -6.17
CA SER A 35 -8.16 10.30 -4.96
C SER A 35 -7.17 11.25 -4.26
N SER A 36 -6.11 11.66 -4.96
CA SER A 36 -5.17 12.68 -4.49
C SER A 36 -4.65 13.57 -5.62
N ALA A 37 -4.18 14.77 -5.28
CA ALA A 37 -3.52 15.66 -6.25
C ALA A 37 -2.25 15.01 -6.84
N GLN A 38 -1.51 14.25 -6.05
CA GLN A 38 -0.33 13.51 -6.48
C GLN A 38 -0.66 12.45 -7.53
N ALA A 39 -1.82 11.79 -7.38
CA ALA A 39 -2.28 10.78 -8.34
C ALA A 39 -2.46 11.36 -9.75
N VAL A 40 -2.90 12.61 -9.89
CA VAL A 40 -3.07 13.27 -11.20
C VAL A 40 -1.74 13.37 -11.94
N SER A 41 -0.70 13.89 -11.28
CA SER A 41 0.63 14.04 -11.88
C SER A 41 1.23 12.68 -12.25
N ILE A 42 1.11 11.69 -11.37
CA ILE A 42 1.64 10.35 -11.58
C ILE A 42 0.91 9.63 -12.71
N ASP A 43 -0.43 9.68 -12.76
CA ASP A 43 -1.21 9.00 -13.80
C ASP A 43 -1.01 9.64 -15.18
N ASN A 44 -0.78 10.96 -15.25
CA ASN A 44 -0.38 11.63 -16.49
C ASN A 44 0.98 11.08 -17.00
N LEU A 45 1.93 10.89 -16.10
CA LEU A 45 3.22 10.28 -16.43
C LEU A 45 3.04 8.83 -16.91
N PHE A 46 2.21 8.03 -16.25
CA PHE A 46 1.86 6.67 -16.68
C PHE A 46 1.22 6.64 -18.07
N SER A 47 0.26 7.53 -18.35
CA SER A 47 -0.40 7.61 -19.66
C SER A 47 0.60 7.89 -20.80
N MET A 48 1.58 8.76 -20.55
CA MET A 48 2.66 9.01 -21.52
C MET A 48 3.52 7.77 -21.74
N HIS A 49 3.88 7.05 -20.66
CA HIS A 49 4.63 5.80 -20.76
C HIS A 49 3.82 4.73 -21.51
N PHE A 50 2.54 4.57 -21.27
CA PHE A 50 1.69 3.60 -21.98
C PHE A 50 1.68 3.85 -23.50
N ARG A 51 1.63 5.10 -23.93
CA ARG A 51 1.68 5.44 -25.38
C ARG A 51 3.01 5.06 -26.01
N ILE A 52 4.13 5.39 -25.36
CA ILE A 52 5.46 5.01 -25.85
C ILE A 52 5.67 3.50 -25.84
N ILE A 53 5.28 2.83 -24.76
CA ILE A 53 5.36 1.37 -24.64
C ILE A 53 4.51 0.70 -25.73
N SER A 54 3.29 1.18 -25.98
CA SER A 54 2.42 0.68 -27.05
C SER A 54 3.07 0.78 -28.42
N PHE A 55 3.74 1.90 -28.71
CA PHE A 55 4.47 2.08 -29.95
C PHE A 55 5.68 1.16 -30.07
N LEU A 56 6.51 1.08 -29.02
CA LEU A 56 7.70 0.20 -29.03
C LEU A 56 7.33 -1.27 -29.12
N PHE A 57 6.28 -1.69 -28.40
CA PHE A 57 5.73 -3.05 -28.49
C PHE A 57 5.23 -3.34 -29.90
N ALA A 58 4.43 -2.45 -30.48
CA ALA A 58 3.93 -2.61 -31.85
C ALA A 58 5.07 -2.66 -32.86
N LEU A 59 6.08 -1.80 -32.72
CA LEU A 59 7.26 -1.77 -33.57
C LEU A 59 7.95 -3.15 -33.60
N ILE A 60 8.28 -3.68 -32.43
CA ILE A 60 9.01 -4.96 -32.32
C ILE A 60 8.13 -6.13 -32.81
N VAL A 61 6.91 -6.22 -32.33
CA VAL A 61 6.02 -7.38 -32.62
C VAL A 61 5.63 -7.42 -34.10
N VAL A 62 5.28 -6.27 -34.69
CA VAL A 62 4.91 -6.20 -36.10
C VAL A 62 6.10 -6.53 -37.00
N PHE A 63 7.28 -5.97 -36.75
CA PHE A 63 8.48 -6.32 -37.50
C PHE A 63 8.80 -7.82 -37.41
N MET A 64 8.78 -8.37 -36.21
CA MET A 64 9.06 -9.79 -35.98
C MET A 64 8.04 -10.67 -36.71
N LEU A 65 6.74 -10.48 -36.49
CA LEU A 65 5.71 -11.32 -37.09
C LEU A 65 5.66 -11.15 -38.61
N TYR A 66 5.78 -9.92 -39.11
CA TYR A 66 5.81 -9.65 -40.54
C TYR A 66 7.00 -10.36 -41.22
N SER A 67 8.17 -10.31 -40.60
CA SER A 67 9.36 -10.97 -41.11
C SER A 67 9.20 -12.49 -41.14
N LEU A 68 8.68 -13.09 -40.08
CA LEU A 68 8.45 -14.53 -40.00
C LEU A 68 7.42 -15.03 -41.02
N VAL A 69 6.41 -14.22 -41.37
CA VAL A 69 5.36 -14.62 -42.32
C VAL A 69 5.76 -14.33 -43.77
N VAL A 70 6.25 -13.12 -44.03
CA VAL A 70 6.48 -12.65 -45.43
C VAL A 70 7.82 -13.08 -45.98
N PHE A 71 8.87 -13.11 -45.18
CA PHE A 71 10.24 -13.44 -45.60
C PHE A 71 10.66 -14.85 -45.17
N ARG A 72 9.72 -15.70 -44.74
CA ARG A 72 10.01 -17.12 -44.47
C ARG A 72 10.53 -17.84 -45.72
N ARG A 73 11.51 -18.69 -45.56
CA ARG A 73 11.98 -19.60 -46.60
C ARG A 73 10.86 -20.58 -47.00
N ARG A 74 10.65 -20.73 -48.28
CA ARG A 74 9.67 -21.70 -48.83
C ARG A 74 10.39 -22.99 -49.25
N GLY A 75 9.63 -24.11 -49.23
CA GLY A 75 10.19 -25.39 -49.65
C GLY A 75 10.71 -25.32 -51.09
N GLY A 76 11.97 -25.76 -51.30
CA GLY A 76 12.63 -25.73 -52.60
C GLY A 76 13.53 -24.51 -52.84
N GLU A 77 13.51 -23.49 -51.99
CA GLU A 77 14.47 -22.36 -52.10
C GLU A 77 15.83 -22.77 -51.52
N THR A 78 16.88 -22.72 -52.37
CA THR A 78 18.27 -23.15 -52.04
C THR A 78 19.27 -22.00 -51.94
N GLY A 79 18.85 -20.75 -52.17
CA GLY A 79 19.70 -19.55 -52.07
C GLY A 79 20.13 -19.25 -50.65
N GLU A 80 21.30 -18.69 -50.47
CA GLU A 80 21.75 -18.06 -49.24
C GLU A 80 21.10 -16.69 -49.11
N GLY A 81 20.92 -16.19 -47.87
CA GLY A 81 20.45 -14.82 -47.62
C GLY A 81 21.51 -13.79 -47.99
N ASP A 82 21.07 -12.55 -48.18
CA ASP A 82 22.00 -11.44 -48.43
C ASP A 82 22.97 -11.30 -47.24
N HIS A 83 24.26 -11.22 -47.53
CA HIS A 83 25.27 -10.99 -46.50
C HIS A 83 25.24 -9.54 -46.06
N PHE A 84 24.93 -9.30 -44.80
CA PHE A 84 24.76 -7.96 -44.20
C PHE A 84 25.65 -7.85 -42.95
N GLU A 85 26.64 -6.96 -42.98
CA GLU A 85 27.63 -6.80 -41.91
C GLU A 85 27.30 -5.64 -40.91
N GLY A 86 26.42 -4.73 -41.31
CA GLY A 86 26.04 -3.58 -40.50
C GLY A 86 25.59 -2.37 -41.31
N HIS A 87 25.08 -1.37 -40.64
CA HIS A 87 24.68 -0.11 -41.26
C HIS A 87 24.84 1.03 -40.24
N THR A 88 25.96 1.75 -40.30
CA THR A 88 26.37 2.77 -39.35
C THR A 88 25.26 3.82 -39.07
N GLY A 89 24.54 4.27 -40.11
CA GLY A 89 23.44 5.23 -39.94
C GLY A 89 22.29 4.66 -39.12
N LEU A 90 21.96 3.37 -39.30
CA LEU A 90 20.94 2.69 -38.54
C LEU A 90 21.40 2.46 -37.08
N GLU A 91 22.67 2.13 -36.88
CA GLU A 91 23.28 1.94 -35.55
C GLU A 91 23.27 3.24 -34.75
N ILE A 92 23.63 4.37 -35.35
CA ILE A 92 23.51 5.69 -34.72
C ILE A 92 22.05 6.00 -34.38
N PHE A 93 21.12 5.72 -35.30
CA PHE A 93 19.70 5.99 -35.13
C PHE A 93 19.15 5.23 -33.91
N TRP A 94 19.35 3.91 -33.81
CA TRP A 94 18.81 3.13 -32.71
C TRP A 94 19.54 3.34 -31.37
N THR A 95 20.70 4.01 -31.37
CA THR A 95 21.39 4.43 -30.15
C THR A 95 20.88 5.79 -29.66
N ILE A 96 20.79 6.76 -30.58
CA ILE A 96 20.45 8.14 -30.22
C ILE A 96 18.95 8.30 -29.87
N ILE A 97 18.05 7.66 -30.62
CA ILE A 97 16.60 7.79 -30.36
C ILE A 97 16.21 7.27 -28.96
N PRO A 98 16.59 6.07 -28.52
CA PRO A 98 16.31 5.63 -27.15
C PRO A 98 16.96 6.52 -26.09
N LEU A 99 18.19 7.00 -26.33
CA LEU A 99 18.85 7.92 -25.40
C LEU A 99 18.03 9.20 -25.21
N VAL A 100 17.56 9.82 -26.29
CA VAL A 100 16.72 11.02 -26.22
C VAL A 100 15.41 10.73 -25.48
N ILE A 101 14.77 9.59 -25.74
CA ILE A 101 13.54 9.18 -25.03
C ILE A 101 13.81 9.05 -23.53
N VAL A 102 14.89 8.36 -23.14
CA VAL A 102 15.24 8.18 -21.71
C VAL A 102 15.51 9.52 -21.03
N LEU A 103 16.30 10.41 -21.66
CA LEU A 103 16.58 11.74 -21.10
C LEU A 103 15.31 12.57 -20.96
N TYR A 104 14.41 12.54 -21.94
CA TYR A 104 13.12 13.23 -21.88
C TYR A 104 12.26 12.72 -20.71
N PHE A 105 12.08 11.39 -20.58
CA PHE A 105 11.30 10.82 -19.49
C PHE A 105 11.96 11.03 -18.13
N SER A 106 13.29 11.03 -18.04
CA SER A 106 14.01 11.37 -16.81
C SER A 106 13.73 12.81 -16.37
N PHE A 107 13.71 13.74 -17.32
CA PHE A 107 13.40 15.15 -17.03
C PHE A 107 11.97 15.35 -16.54
N ILE A 108 10.97 14.83 -17.25
CA ILE A 108 9.57 14.98 -16.82
C ILE A 108 9.26 14.18 -15.54
N GLY A 109 9.94 13.03 -15.33
CA GLY A 109 9.86 12.28 -14.07
C GLY A 109 10.40 13.07 -12.87
N ALA A 110 11.53 13.78 -13.07
CA ALA A 110 12.09 14.67 -12.05
C ALA A 110 11.13 15.85 -11.74
N GLN A 111 10.46 16.42 -12.75
CA GLN A 111 9.44 17.47 -12.53
C GLN A 111 8.23 16.94 -11.76
N SER A 112 7.72 15.75 -12.12
CA SER A 112 6.62 15.10 -11.39
C SER A 112 6.99 14.80 -9.95
N LEU A 113 8.23 14.35 -9.70
CA LEU A 113 8.74 14.14 -8.34
C LEU A 113 8.79 15.44 -7.52
N ASP A 114 9.26 16.53 -8.10
CA ASP A 114 9.29 17.85 -7.45
C ASP A 114 7.86 18.31 -7.10
N GLU A 115 6.92 18.15 -8.03
CA GLU A 115 5.51 18.49 -7.80
C GLU A 115 4.89 17.66 -6.67
N THR A 116 5.12 16.35 -6.64
CA THR A 116 4.57 15.46 -5.58
C THR A 116 5.19 15.71 -4.21
N ARG A 117 6.38 16.32 -4.14
CA ARG A 117 7.09 16.66 -2.90
C ARG A 117 6.96 18.13 -2.49
N ARG A 118 6.18 18.92 -3.23
CA ARG A 118 6.01 20.34 -2.92
C ARG A 118 5.48 20.53 -1.51
N ILE A 119 6.12 21.44 -0.77
CA ILE A 119 5.79 21.74 0.62
C ILE A 119 4.70 22.82 0.64
N ASP A 120 3.64 22.54 1.41
CA ASP A 120 2.68 23.53 1.86
C ASP A 120 3.00 23.84 3.34
N PRO A 121 3.28 25.10 3.71
CA PRO A 121 3.57 25.47 5.08
C PRO A 121 2.39 25.25 6.05
N ASP A 122 1.17 25.23 5.52
CA ASP A 122 -0.08 25.03 6.28
C ASP A 122 -0.55 23.56 6.26
N ALA A 123 0.32 22.63 5.85
CA ALA A 123 0.02 21.22 5.84
C ALA A 123 -0.34 20.69 7.24
N LEU A 124 -1.35 19.83 7.31
CA LEU A 124 -1.66 19.09 8.51
C LEU A 124 -0.56 18.06 8.78
N VAL A 125 0.05 18.09 9.97
CA VAL A 125 1.06 17.12 10.35
C VAL A 125 0.40 15.91 11.02
N VAL A 126 0.76 14.70 10.57
CA VAL A 126 0.36 13.43 11.21
C VAL A 126 1.59 12.55 11.37
N ASN A 127 1.91 12.17 12.60
CA ASN A 127 2.93 11.17 12.87
C ASN A 127 2.31 9.78 12.66
N VAL A 128 2.95 8.97 11.83
CA VAL A 128 2.52 7.60 11.52
C VAL A 128 3.53 6.64 12.10
N THR A 129 3.11 5.84 13.06
CA THR A 129 3.93 4.81 13.67
C THR A 129 3.45 3.44 13.18
N ALA A 130 4.36 2.72 12.53
CA ALA A 130 4.14 1.34 12.09
C ALA A 130 4.70 0.36 13.12
N PHE A 131 3.99 -0.74 13.34
CA PHE A 131 4.44 -1.86 14.18
C PHE A 131 3.76 -3.15 13.71
N GLN A 132 4.30 -4.29 14.10
CA GLN A 132 3.77 -5.61 13.70
C GLN A 132 2.46 -5.93 14.45
N TRP A 133 1.27 -5.92 13.83
CA TRP A 133 0.99 -5.63 12.40
C TRP A 133 -0.13 -4.61 12.30
N SER A 134 0.12 -3.38 12.75
CA SER A 134 -0.86 -2.30 12.78
C SER A 134 -0.22 -0.93 12.52
N TRP A 135 -1.06 0.10 12.50
CA TRP A 135 -0.69 1.49 12.27
C TRP A 135 -1.30 2.36 13.36
N SER A 136 -0.55 3.35 13.83
CA SER A 136 -1.04 4.40 14.73
C SER A 136 -0.84 5.76 14.09
N PHE A 137 -1.84 6.62 14.19
CA PHE A 137 -1.86 7.95 13.60
C PHE A 137 -2.02 9.01 14.69
N GLU A 138 -0.96 9.76 14.98
CA GLU A 138 -0.97 10.84 15.94
C GLU A 138 -1.08 12.18 15.24
N TYR A 139 -1.97 13.04 15.71
CA TYR A 139 -2.17 14.43 15.28
C TYR A 139 -1.57 15.35 16.33
N PRO A 140 -0.26 15.69 16.26
CA PRO A 140 0.47 16.33 17.36
C PRO A 140 -0.10 17.71 17.73
N ASP A 141 -0.60 18.49 16.75
CA ASP A 141 -1.18 19.81 16.98
C ASP A 141 -2.49 19.75 17.80
N TYR A 142 -3.10 18.58 17.88
CA TYR A 142 -4.40 18.38 18.56
C TYR A 142 -4.30 17.43 19.75
N GLY A 143 -3.16 16.76 19.96
CA GLY A 143 -2.98 15.76 21.03
C GLY A 143 -3.86 14.52 20.86
N ILE A 144 -4.20 14.16 19.62
CA ILE A 144 -5.11 13.04 19.31
C ILE A 144 -4.28 11.90 18.70
N THR A 145 -4.57 10.67 19.15
CA THR A 145 -4.07 9.43 18.50
C THR A 145 -5.27 8.61 18.04
N SER A 146 -5.21 8.09 16.81
CA SER A 146 -6.30 7.33 16.19
C SER A 146 -5.76 6.09 15.47
N PRO A 147 -6.52 4.99 15.44
CA PRO A 147 -6.19 3.80 14.64
C PRO A 147 -6.54 3.96 13.16
N ALA A 148 -7.42 4.93 12.85
CA ALA A 148 -7.79 5.29 11.50
C ALA A 148 -7.13 6.61 11.10
N LEU A 149 -6.66 6.71 9.87
CA LEU A 149 -6.13 7.95 9.31
C LEU A 149 -7.29 8.80 8.78
N ASN A 150 -7.66 9.84 9.53
CA ASN A 150 -8.71 10.78 9.16
C ASN A 150 -8.10 12.01 8.49
N LEU A 151 -8.57 12.36 7.31
CA LEU A 151 -7.96 13.37 6.45
C LEU A 151 -9.01 14.39 5.96
N PRO A 152 -8.72 15.69 6.02
CA PRO A 152 -9.55 16.69 5.37
C PRO A 152 -9.30 16.68 3.87
N LYS A 153 -10.37 16.78 3.07
CA LYS A 153 -10.29 16.98 1.62
C LYS A 153 -9.61 18.31 1.28
N ASP A 154 -8.89 18.33 0.17
CA ASP A 154 -8.24 19.51 -0.45
C ASP A 154 -7.21 20.24 0.44
N ARG A 155 -6.78 19.64 1.55
CA ARG A 155 -5.71 20.14 2.40
C ARG A 155 -4.50 19.19 2.32
N GLN A 156 -3.29 19.73 2.15
CA GLN A 156 -2.10 18.93 2.19
C GLN A 156 -1.87 18.37 3.60
N VAL A 157 -1.50 17.10 3.66
CA VAL A 157 -1.12 16.39 4.88
C VAL A 157 0.33 15.93 4.75
N LEU A 158 1.13 16.26 5.75
CA LEU A 158 2.48 15.76 5.91
C LEU A 158 2.45 14.56 6.86
N LEU A 159 2.62 13.37 6.31
CA LEU A 159 2.81 12.15 7.08
C LEU A 159 4.29 12.00 7.44
N ARG A 160 4.59 11.87 8.74
CA ARG A 160 5.93 11.58 9.27
C ARG A 160 5.94 10.12 9.70
N LEU A 161 6.58 9.29 8.91
CA LEU A 161 6.54 7.83 9.01
C LEU A 161 7.74 7.29 9.80
N SER A 162 7.46 6.49 10.80
CA SER A 162 8.45 5.77 11.61
C SER A 162 7.98 4.33 11.87
N SER A 163 8.88 3.47 12.32
CA SER A 163 8.56 2.13 12.79
C SER A 163 9.22 1.87 14.14
N VAL A 164 8.61 1.02 14.97
CA VAL A 164 9.17 0.63 16.27
C VAL A 164 9.89 -0.72 16.23
N ASP A 165 9.71 -1.51 15.17
CA ASP A 165 10.23 -2.89 15.10
C ASP A 165 10.99 -3.19 13.79
N VAL A 166 10.30 -3.47 12.69
CA VAL A 166 10.89 -3.79 11.39
C VAL A 166 10.52 -2.74 10.34
N ILE A 167 11.04 -2.85 9.13
CA ILE A 167 10.62 -1.97 8.03
C ILE A 167 9.20 -2.35 7.61
N HIS A 168 8.34 -1.33 7.48
CA HIS A 168 7.02 -1.38 6.87
C HIS A 168 6.96 -0.39 5.73
N SER A 169 5.87 -0.39 4.94
CA SER A 169 5.69 0.61 3.89
C SER A 169 4.23 1.06 3.83
N PHE A 170 4.01 2.34 4.07
CA PHE A 170 2.70 2.98 3.99
C PHE A 170 2.29 3.12 2.53
N TRP A 171 1.15 2.56 2.16
CA TRP A 171 0.63 2.62 0.80
C TRP A 171 -0.90 2.67 0.76
N VAL A 172 -1.43 3.75 0.21
CA VAL A 172 -2.84 3.86 -0.19
C VAL A 172 -2.88 3.89 -1.71
N PRO A 173 -3.33 2.83 -2.37
CA PRO A 173 -3.27 2.70 -3.84
C PRO A 173 -3.90 3.85 -4.61
N GLU A 174 -5.02 4.37 -4.11
CA GLU A 174 -5.80 5.46 -4.70
C GLU A 174 -5.06 6.81 -4.66
N PHE A 175 -4.09 6.96 -3.75
CA PHE A 175 -3.26 8.16 -3.63
C PHE A 175 -1.99 8.11 -4.50
N ARG A 176 -1.64 6.97 -5.08
CA ARG A 176 -0.47 6.72 -5.95
C ARG A 176 0.89 6.89 -5.27
N VAL A 177 0.94 7.27 -4.03
CA VAL A 177 2.19 7.48 -3.29
C VAL A 177 2.42 6.37 -2.27
N LYS A 178 3.69 6.04 -2.07
CA LYS A 178 4.15 5.01 -1.14
C LYS A 178 5.43 5.49 -0.47
N GLN A 179 5.59 5.19 0.81
CA GLN A 179 6.82 5.50 1.54
C GLN A 179 7.07 4.49 2.64
N ASP A 180 8.30 4.08 2.79
CA ASP A 180 8.70 3.16 3.85
C ASP A 180 8.70 3.84 5.22
N ALA A 181 8.28 3.09 6.24
CA ALA A 181 8.42 3.41 7.65
C ALA A 181 9.59 2.57 8.19
N ILE A 182 10.68 3.26 8.58
CA ILE A 182 11.95 2.63 8.93
C ILE A 182 12.15 2.71 10.43
N PRO A 183 12.57 1.63 11.10
CA PRO A 183 12.89 1.67 12.52
C PRO A 183 14.16 2.49 12.80
N GLY A 184 14.18 3.19 13.93
CA GLY A 184 15.32 4.00 14.38
C GLY A 184 14.89 5.32 14.99
N GLY A 185 15.86 6.24 15.15
CA GLY A 185 15.62 7.57 15.69
C GLY A 185 15.04 8.56 14.67
N GLU A 186 14.99 9.83 15.05
CA GLU A 186 14.39 10.92 14.24
C GLU A 186 15.04 11.04 12.84
N GLU A 187 16.32 10.68 12.69
CA GLU A 187 17.05 10.68 11.42
C GLU A 187 16.50 9.67 10.40
N PHE A 188 15.74 8.66 10.86
CA PHE A 188 15.11 7.64 10.01
C PHE A 188 13.64 7.95 9.68
N VAL A 189 13.05 8.99 10.29
CA VAL A 189 11.69 9.44 9.93
C VAL A 189 11.65 9.82 8.45
N ARG A 190 10.65 9.30 7.75
CA ARG A 190 10.39 9.58 6.32
C ARG A 190 9.14 10.43 6.16
N GLU A 191 9.21 11.37 5.26
CA GLU A 191 8.10 12.27 4.97
C GLU A 191 7.36 11.84 3.70
N LEU A 192 6.05 11.82 3.78
CA LEU A 192 5.15 11.61 2.65
C LEU A 192 4.09 12.70 2.64
N ARG A 193 3.89 13.35 1.50
CA ARG A 193 2.90 14.41 1.33
C ARG A 193 1.75 13.90 0.49
N ILE A 194 0.53 14.13 0.98
CA ILE A 194 -0.72 13.73 0.33
C ILE A 194 -1.69 14.90 0.39
N THR A 195 -2.37 15.19 -0.72
CA THR A 195 -3.50 16.11 -0.74
C THR A 195 -4.70 15.31 -1.25
N PRO A 196 -5.57 14.79 -0.36
CA PRO A 196 -6.75 14.05 -0.75
C PRO A 196 -7.72 14.94 -1.54
N THR A 197 -8.30 14.42 -2.63
CA THR A 197 -9.21 15.18 -3.50
C THR A 197 -10.63 14.61 -3.54
N GLU A 198 -10.82 13.38 -3.11
CA GLU A 198 -12.10 12.69 -3.15
C GLU A 198 -12.46 12.18 -1.76
N ILE A 199 -13.70 12.50 -1.32
CA ILE A 199 -14.26 11.98 -0.08
C ILE A 199 -14.50 10.48 -0.22
N GLY A 200 -14.20 9.72 0.83
CA GLY A 200 -14.44 8.29 0.83
C GLY A 200 -13.65 7.55 1.89
N GLU A 201 -13.88 6.26 1.92
CA GLU A 201 -13.15 5.32 2.77
C GLU A 201 -12.12 4.57 1.92
N TYR A 202 -10.89 4.58 2.36
CA TYR A 202 -9.75 3.94 1.73
C TYR A 202 -9.07 3.03 2.73
N THR A 203 -8.05 2.32 2.30
CA THR A 203 -7.27 1.44 3.18
C THR A 203 -5.79 1.69 2.97
N VAL A 204 -5.08 2.04 4.05
CA VAL A 204 -3.63 1.90 4.04
C VAL A 204 -3.26 0.43 4.17
N ARG A 205 -2.29 0.00 3.37
CA ARG A 205 -1.76 -1.36 3.34
C ARG A 205 -0.27 -1.32 3.57
N CYS A 206 0.25 -2.32 4.27
CA CYS A 206 1.69 -2.51 4.33
C CYS A 206 2.19 -3.04 2.97
N ALA A 207 3.16 -2.35 2.38
CA ALA A 207 3.75 -2.71 1.08
C ALA A 207 5.22 -3.15 1.19
N GLU A 208 5.69 -3.52 2.42
CA GLU A 208 6.99 -4.12 2.68
C GLU A 208 6.82 -5.35 3.58
N LEU A 209 7.45 -6.47 3.22
CA LEU A 209 7.30 -7.73 3.96
C LEU A 209 7.81 -7.58 5.40
N CYS A 210 6.87 -7.59 6.36
CA CYS A 210 7.11 -7.29 7.76
C CYS A 210 6.82 -8.48 8.72
N GLY A 211 6.67 -9.69 8.20
CA GLY A 211 6.45 -10.88 9.03
C GLY A 211 5.16 -11.63 8.71
N GLY A 212 4.73 -12.50 9.63
CA GLY A 212 3.67 -13.50 9.39
C GLY A 212 2.29 -12.94 9.04
N ALA A 213 1.89 -11.81 9.64
CA ALA A 213 0.61 -11.16 9.36
C ALA A 213 0.72 -9.95 8.42
N HIS A 214 1.80 -9.84 7.64
CA HIS A 214 2.02 -8.76 6.68
C HIS A 214 0.79 -8.47 5.78
N ALA A 215 0.13 -9.49 5.27
CA ALA A 215 -1.03 -9.35 4.38
C ALA A 215 -2.28 -8.76 5.07
N TYR A 216 -2.32 -8.79 6.40
CA TYR A 216 -3.42 -8.30 7.21
C TYR A 216 -3.14 -6.93 7.85
N MET A 217 -1.91 -6.41 7.70
CA MET A 217 -1.52 -5.11 8.22
C MET A 217 -2.15 -3.97 7.42
N ASN A 218 -3.38 -3.66 7.75
CA ASN A 218 -4.21 -2.65 7.12
C ASN A 218 -4.82 -1.73 8.19
N SER A 219 -5.14 -0.48 7.81
CA SER A 219 -5.95 0.43 8.64
C SER A 219 -6.87 1.29 7.78
N PRO A 220 -8.03 1.71 8.29
CA PRO A 220 -8.92 2.61 7.58
C PRO A 220 -8.28 3.97 7.32
N VAL A 221 -8.57 4.53 6.15
CA VAL A 221 -8.25 5.92 5.80
C VAL A 221 -9.56 6.59 5.39
N VAL A 222 -9.97 7.61 6.11
CA VAL A 222 -11.24 8.31 5.88
C VAL A 222 -10.97 9.72 5.43
N VAL A 223 -11.35 10.04 4.21
CA VAL A 223 -11.31 11.40 3.68
C VAL A 223 -12.70 12.03 3.82
N MET A 224 -12.79 13.18 4.45
CA MET A 224 -14.04 13.87 4.75
C MET A 224 -13.97 15.35 4.38
N GLU A 225 -15.12 16.01 4.33
CA GLU A 225 -15.16 17.48 4.18
C GLU A 225 -14.41 18.16 5.33
N PRO A 226 -13.77 19.33 5.10
CA PRO A 226 -13.03 20.02 6.17
C PRO A 226 -13.85 20.28 7.43
N ALA A 227 -15.13 20.62 7.29
CA ALA A 227 -16.00 20.88 8.44
C ALA A 227 -16.27 19.61 9.27
N ASP A 228 -16.39 18.45 8.61
CA ASP A 228 -16.58 17.16 9.28
C ASP A 228 -15.31 16.73 9.98
N PHE A 229 -14.14 17.01 9.37
CA PHE A 229 -12.84 16.79 10.00
C PHE A 229 -12.66 17.64 11.27
N ASP A 230 -13.02 18.93 11.21
CA ASP A 230 -12.97 19.80 12.39
C ASP A 230 -13.93 19.30 13.50
N ALA A 231 -15.13 18.84 13.13
CA ALA A 231 -16.06 18.23 14.07
C ALA A 231 -15.52 16.93 14.68
N TRP A 232 -14.87 16.10 13.88
CA TRP A 232 -14.19 14.89 14.36
C TRP A 232 -13.08 15.23 15.37
N LEU A 233 -12.21 16.22 15.07
CA LEU A 233 -11.17 16.68 16.00
C LEU A 233 -11.75 17.09 17.36
N VAL A 234 -12.83 17.89 17.36
CA VAL A 234 -13.51 18.33 18.58
C VAL A 234 -14.09 17.13 19.34
N GLY A 235 -14.67 16.17 18.64
CA GLY A 235 -15.20 14.94 19.23
C GLY A 235 -14.13 14.12 19.93
N GLN A 236 -12.93 14.01 19.33
CA GLN A 236 -11.81 13.29 19.93
C GLN A 236 -11.22 14.02 21.15
N GLN A 237 -11.12 15.34 21.11
CA GLN A 237 -10.63 16.14 22.25
C GLN A 237 -11.57 16.07 23.45
N GLY A 238 -12.90 16.04 23.22
CA GLY A 238 -13.90 15.86 24.27
C GLY A 238 -13.91 14.46 24.89
N GLY A 239 -13.36 13.46 24.16
CA GLY A 239 -13.22 12.08 24.64
C GLY A 239 -11.97 11.86 25.51
N ALA A 240 -10.94 12.74 25.40
CA ALA A 240 -9.72 12.62 26.21
C ALA A 240 -9.90 13.08 27.67
N GLU A 241 -10.90 13.91 27.98
CA GLU A 241 -11.30 14.25 29.36
C GLU A 241 -12.50 13.40 29.81
N GLY A 242 -12.23 12.11 30.03
CA GLY A 242 -13.18 11.20 30.63
C GLY A 242 -14.19 10.59 29.67
N SER A 243 -13.73 9.61 28.90
CA SER A 243 -14.62 8.53 28.48
C SER A 243 -15.13 7.87 29.79
N THR A 244 -16.27 8.37 30.32
CA THR A 244 -17.11 7.64 31.27
C THR A 244 -17.81 6.47 30.56
N GLY A 245 -17.28 6.09 29.37
CA GLY A 245 -17.64 4.88 28.65
C GLY A 245 -17.31 3.68 29.52
N ASP A 246 -18.21 2.73 29.53
CA ASP A 246 -18.01 1.41 30.11
C ASP A 246 -16.62 0.87 29.65
N ALA A 247 -15.84 0.26 30.54
CA ALA A 247 -14.56 -0.39 30.27
C ALA A 247 -14.61 -1.30 29.01
N VAL A 248 -15.77 -1.92 28.79
CA VAL A 248 -16.04 -2.75 27.60
C VAL A 248 -15.96 -1.94 26.31
N ALA A 249 -16.59 -0.76 26.24
CA ALA A 249 -16.56 0.07 25.04
C ALA A 249 -15.15 0.59 24.73
N ARG A 250 -14.38 0.97 25.76
CA ARG A 250 -12.97 1.36 25.59
C ARG A 250 -12.10 0.17 25.14
N GLY A 251 -12.37 -1.02 25.67
CA GLY A 251 -11.70 -2.25 25.27
C GLY A 251 -11.98 -2.63 23.81
N GLU A 252 -13.22 -2.48 23.33
CA GLU A 252 -13.59 -2.70 21.93
C GLU A 252 -12.88 -1.72 20.99
N GLU A 253 -12.89 -0.44 21.33
CA GLU A 253 -12.17 0.59 20.59
C GLU A 253 -10.67 0.29 20.56
N LEU A 254 -10.09 -0.10 21.70
CA LEU A 254 -8.68 -0.45 21.80
C LEU A 254 -8.35 -1.71 20.99
N ALA A 255 -9.19 -2.75 21.03
CA ALA A 255 -9.02 -3.97 20.22
C ALA A 255 -8.98 -3.67 18.72
N THR A 256 -9.82 -2.72 18.29
CA THR A 256 -9.84 -2.24 16.90
C THR A 256 -8.60 -1.41 16.59
N SER A 257 -8.26 -0.46 17.46
CA SER A 257 -7.17 0.49 17.26
C SER A 257 -5.80 -0.14 17.30
N MET A 258 -5.60 -1.12 18.16
CA MET A 258 -4.34 -1.86 18.26
C MET A 258 -4.27 -3.04 17.28
N GLY A 259 -5.26 -3.19 16.39
CA GLY A 259 -5.29 -4.23 15.35
C GLY A 259 -5.50 -5.65 15.88
N CYS A 260 -5.90 -5.84 17.12
CA CYS A 260 -6.10 -7.16 17.73
C CYS A 260 -7.11 -8.00 16.93
N ILE A 261 -8.23 -7.38 16.52
CA ILE A 261 -9.29 -8.03 15.74
C ILE A 261 -8.88 -8.43 14.31
N SER A 262 -7.73 -7.96 13.82
CA SER A 262 -7.18 -8.41 12.54
C SER A 262 -6.68 -9.87 12.60
N CYS A 263 -6.28 -10.33 13.77
CA CYS A 263 -5.78 -11.68 14.01
C CYS A 263 -6.73 -12.54 14.87
N HIS A 264 -7.54 -11.90 15.75
CA HIS A 264 -8.47 -12.56 16.65
C HIS A 264 -9.91 -12.25 16.24
N SER A 265 -10.66 -13.27 15.84
CA SER A 265 -12.08 -13.09 15.54
C SER A 265 -12.92 -12.96 16.81
N THR A 266 -14.05 -12.29 16.69
CA THR A 266 -15.07 -12.15 17.75
C THR A 266 -16.32 -13.00 17.50
N ASP A 267 -16.35 -13.71 16.36
CA ASP A 267 -17.49 -14.48 15.86
C ASP A 267 -17.20 -15.99 15.70
N GLY A 268 -16.05 -16.48 16.17
CA GLY A 268 -15.65 -17.87 16.06
C GLY A 268 -14.97 -18.25 14.74
N THR A 269 -14.83 -17.32 13.80
CA THR A 269 -14.10 -17.56 12.55
C THR A 269 -12.62 -17.84 12.87
N GLN A 270 -12.01 -18.82 12.20
CA GLN A 270 -10.60 -19.11 12.38
C GLN A 270 -9.75 -18.11 11.60
N LEU A 271 -8.93 -17.36 12.34
CA LEU A 271 -7.96 -16.40 11.81
C LEU A 271 -6.52 -16.83 12.15
N VAL A 272 -5.58 -15.89 12.12
CA VAL A 272 -4.16 -16.12 12.46
C VAL A 272 -3.98 -16.47 13.94
N GLY A 273 -4.75 -15.82 14.82
CA GLY A 273 -4.81 -16.07 16.25
C GLY A 273 -6.09 -16.82 16.66
N PRO A 274 -6.15 -17.32 17.91
CA PRO A 274 -7.35 -17.94 18.45
C PRO A 274 -8.52 -16.95 18.53
N THR A 275 -9.73 -17.43 18.26
CA THR A 275 -10.93 -16.61 18.41
C THR A 275 -11.15 -16.18 19.85
N TRP A 276 -11.61 -14.94 20.05
CA TRP A 276 -12.01 -14.43 21.36
C TRP A 276 -13.43 -14.85 21.74
N GLN A 277 -14.25 -15.31 20.77
CA GLN A 277 -15.58 -15.83 21.10
C GLN A 277 -15.50 -16.99 22.08
N GLY A 278 -16.16 -16.85 23.23
CA GLY A 278 -16.17 -17.82 24.31
C GLY A 278 -14.77 -18.15 24.86
N LEU A 279 -13.82 -17.24 24.78
CA LEU A 279 -12.45 -17.47 25.24
C LEU A 279 -12.35 -17.41 26.75
N PHE A 280 -12.96 -16.38 27.38
CA PHE A 280 -12.85 -16.18 28.82
C PHE A 280 -13.46 -17.36 29.61
N GLY A 281 -12.69 -17.90 30.53
CA GLY A 281 -13.09 -19.06 31.33
C GLY A 281 -12.97 -20.41 30.62
N ARG A 282 -12.58 -20.45 29.33
CA ARG A 282 -12.37 -21.69 28.58
C ARG A 282 -11.04 -22.33 28.92
N GLU A 283 -10.98 -23.66 28.91
CA GLU A 283 -9.71 -24.38 28.93
C GLU A 283 -9.01 -24.30 27.59
N VAL A 284 -7.76 -23.87 27.59
CA VAL A 284 -6.90 -23.71 26.41
C VAL A 284 -5.73 -24.69 26.55
N THR A 285 -5.49 -25.50 25.52
CA THR A 285 -4.31 -26.37 25.44
C THR A 285 -3.16 -25.62 24.81
N LEU A 286 -2.00 -25.62 25.46
CA LEU A 286 -0.77 -24.99 24.98
C LEU A 286 0.05 -25.98 24.11
N GLU A 287 1.05 -25.44 23.39
CA GLU A 287 1.90 -26.22 22.48
C GLU A 287 2.69 -27.34 23.24
N ASP A 288 3.04 -27.09 24.48
CA ASP A 288 3.72 -28.08 25.37
C ASP A 288 2.79 -29.18 25.90
N GLY A 289 1.49 -29.15 25.56
CA GLY A 289 0.47 -30.09 25.98
C GLY A 289 -0.15 -29.77 27.34
N THR A 290 0.23 -28.69 28.01
CA THR A 290 -0.42 -28.26 29.26
C THR A 290 -1.76 -27.59 28.94
N THR A 291 -2.69 -27.63 29.90
CA THR A 291 -4.00 -26.99 29.79
C THR A 291 -4.11 -25.91 30.86
N VAL A 292 -4.51 -24.73 30.46
CA VAL A 292 -4.70 -23.54 31.30
C VAL A 292 -6.11 -22.98 31.12
N THR A 293 -6.63 -22.39 32.15
CA THR A 293 -7.90 -21.64 32.04
C THR A 293 -7.61 -20.23 31.51
N ALA A 294 -8.34 -19.79 30.48
CA ALA A 294 -8.20 -18.45 29.94
C ALA A 294 -8.89 -17.43 30.89
N ASP A 295 -8.30 -17.21 32.04
CA ASP A 295 -8.71 -16.20 33.02
C ASP A 295 -8.04 -14.85 32.78
N GLU A 296 -8.25 -13.89 33.66
CA GLU A 296 -7.70 -12.54 33.55
C GLU A 296 -6.17 -12.54 33.53
N GLU A 297 -5.52 -13.41 34.38
CA GLU A 297 -4.07 -13.49 34.47
C GLU A 297 -3.47 -14.07 33.19
N TYR A 298 -4.07 -15.14 32.64
CA TYR A 298 -3.69 -15.71 31.36
C TYR A 298 -3.80 -14.67 30.22
N LEU A 299 -4.94 -13.94 30.11
CA LEU A 299 -5.12 -12.93 29.07
C LEU A 299 -4.12 -11.79 29.20
N ARG A 300 -3.87 -11.32 30.42
CA ARG A 300 -2.85 -10.31 30.71
C ARG A 300 -1.47 -10.75 30.26
N GLN A 301 -1.06 -11.96 30.62
CA GLN A 301 0.21 -12.52 30.21
C GLN A 301 0.30 -12.71 28.71
N ALA A 302 -0.74 -13.20 28.05
CA ALA A 302 -0.81 -13.38 26.59
C ALA A 302 -0.69 -12.06 25.85
N ILE A 303 -1.17 -10.94 26.40
CA ILE A 303 -1.04 -9.60 25.82
C ILE A 303 0.41 -9.08 26.00
N LEU A 304 0.99 -9.23 27.19
CA LEU A 304 2.30 -8.66 27.51
C LEU A 304 3.45 -9.49 26.94
N ASP A 305 3.37 -10.82 27.09
CA ASP A 305 4.38 -11.78 26.62
C ASP A 305 3.72 -12.99 25.95
N PRO A 306 3.25 -12.82 24.71
CA PRO A 306 2.49 -13.86 23.98
C PRO A 306 3.30 -15.13 23.68
N ASN A 307 4.63 -15.05 23.71
CA ASN A 307 5.50 -16.20 23.47
C ASN A 307 5.71 -17.09 24.70
N ALA A 308 5.31 -16.63 25.88
CA ALA A 308 5.39 -17.43 27.11
C ALA A 308 4.42 -18.62 27.11
N GLN A 309 3.25 -18.48 26.42
CA GLN A 309 2.19 -19.48 26.41
C GLN A 309 1.54 -19.57 25.03
N ILE A 310 2.13 -20.36 24.13
CA ILE A 310 1.63 -20.50 22.75
C ILE A 310 0.48 -21.51 22.73
N VAL A 311 -0.66 -21.11 22.20
CA VAL A 311 -1.85 -21.98 22.04
C VAL A 311 -1.57 -23.04 20.97
N GLN A 312 -1.89 -24.30 21.28
CA GLN A 312 -1.69 -25.43 20.36
C GLN A 312 -2.39 -25.19 19.02
N GLY A 313 -1.63 -25.35 17.92
CA GLY A 313 -2.13 -25.16 16.55
C GLY A 313 -2.02 -23.75 16.01
N PHE A 314 -1.48 -22.79 16.78
CA PHE A 314 -1.20 -21.45 16.34
C PHE A 314 0.32 -21.17 16.31
N ALA A 315 0.74 -20.33 15.37
CA ALA A 315 2.13 -19.90 15.28
C ALA A 315 2.43 -18.81 16.33
N PRO A 316 3.69 -18.65 16.81
CA PRO A 316 4.12 -17.55 17.68
C PRO A 316 4.20 -16.24 16.88
N ALA A 317 3.04 -15.70 16.49
CA ALA A 317 2.90 -14.57 15.60
C ALA A 317 2.34 -13.32 16.28
N MET A 318 1.85 -13.42 17.52
CA MET A 318 1.32 -12.29 18.28
C MET A 318 2.47 -11.38 18.76
N PRO A 319 2.43 -10.06 18.51
CA PRO A 319 3.42 -9.14 19.05
C PRO A 319 3.25 -8.97 20.58
N ALA A 320 4.33 -8.68 21.27
CA ALA A 320 4.29 -8.30 22.68
C ALA A 320 3.87 -6.84 22.83
N TYR A 321 2.91 -6.55 23.72
CA TYR A 321 2.43 -5.20 24.00
C TYR A 321 3.01 -4.62 25.30
N GLU A 322 4.05 -5.25 25.86
CA GLU A 322 4.76 -4.75 27.04
C GLU A 322 5.31 -3.33 26.77
N GLY A 323 4.97 -2.37 27.64
CA GLY A 323 5.35 -0.96 27.48
C GLY A 323 4.61 -0.17 26.39
N MET A 324 3.71 -0.82 25.64
CA MET A 324 2.86 -0.17 24.61
C MET A 324 1.46 0.13 25.14
N LEU A 325 0.94 -0.70 26.05
CA LEU A 325 -0.34 -0.54 26.70
C LEU A 325 -0.17 -0.24 28.18
N THR A 326 -1.04 0.63 28.71
CA THR A 326 -1.14 0.87 30.15
C THR A 326 -1.93 -0.25 30.83
N GLU A 327 -1.78 -0.40 32.14
CA GLU A 327 -2.53 -1.39 32.92
C GLU A 327 -4.06 -1.20 32.82
N GLU A 328 -4.53 0.06 32.71
CA GLU A 328 -5.94 0.37 32.51
C GLU A 328 -6.41 -0.12 31.14
N GLN A 329 -5.65 0.13 30.08
CA GLN A 329 -5.95 -0.32 28.72
C GLN A 329 -6.00 -1.86 28.61
N ILE A 330 -5.09 -2.55 29.28
CA ILE A 330 -5.11 -4.03 29.33
C ILE A 330 -6.38 -4.51 30.05
N SER A 331 -6.75 -3.88 31.15
CA SER A 331 -7.98 -4.20 31.88
C SER A 331 -9.23 -3.96 31.06
N ASP A 332 -9.29 -2.87 30.29
CA ASP A 332 -10.39 -2.57 29.36
C ASP A 332 -10.51 -3.62 28.24
N LEU A 333 -9.36 -4.02 27.64
CA LEU A 333 -9.33 -5.12 26.64
C LEU A 333 -9.87 -6.43 27.23
N ILE A 334 -9.45 -6.78 28.44
CA ILE A 334 -9.92 -8.00 29.11
C ILE A 334 -11.42 -7.92 29.39
N ALA A 335 -11.91 -6.75 29.84
CA ALA A 335 -13.34 -6.52 30.06
C ALA A 335 -14.14 -6.69 28.74
N TYR A 336 -13.62 -6.24 27.61
CA TYR A 336 -14.25 -6.47 26.32
C TYR A 336 -14.26 -7.96 25.96
N ILE A 337 -13.11 -8.66 26.06
CA ILE A 337 -13.01 -10.10 25.75
C ILE A 337 -13.99 -10.93 26.60
N GLN A 338 -14.24 -10.53 27.85
CA GLN A 338 -15.19 -11.19 28.75
C GLN A 338 -16.65 -11.12 28.25
N THR A 339 -17.00 -10.15 27.40
CA THR A 339 -18.35 -10.01 26.86
C THR A 339 -18.60 -10.85 25.59
N LEU A 340 -17.55 -11.43 24.99
CA LEU A 340 -17.63 -12.16 23.74
C LEU A 340 -17.96 -13.65 24.02
N GLU A 341 -19.25 -13.96 24.19
CA GLU A 341 -19.78 -15.30 24.45
C GLU A 341 -19.85 -16.19 23.16
#